data_e3120340787ca7101b659c5a2571eefc
#
_entry.id   e3120340787ca7101b659c5a2571eefc
#
_cell.length_a   1.000
_cell.length_b   1.000
_cell.length_c   1.000
_cell.angle_alpha   90.00
_cell.angle_beta   90.00
_cell.angle_gamma   90.00
#
_symmetry.space_group_name_H-M   'P 1'
#
loop_
_entity.id
_entity.type
_entity.pdbx_description
1 polymer ?
#
loop_
_entity_poly.entity_id
_entity_poly.type
_entity_poly.pdbx_seq_one_letter_code
_entity_poly.pdbx_strand_id
1 'polypeptide(L)'
;MWLPILITILLAYILGSIPSSVWIGKIFFDVDVREHGSGNAGTTNTIRTLGYKAGIPVFIIDALKGWFAVFMSKVIFGYFPEIEMPDYVQVVAAAAVVIGHIFPVFAGF
;
A
#
# COMPACT_ATOMS: atom_id res chain seq x y z
N MET A 1 16.09 2.71 19.63
CA MET A 1 14.76 2.10 19.74
C MET A 1 13.78 2.67 18.72
N TRP A 2 13.62 3.98 18.69
CA TRP A 2 12.64 4.61 17.82
C TRP A 2 13.01 4.63 16.34
N LEU A 3 14.32 4.63 16.03
CA LEU A 3 14.77 4.76 14.64
C LEU A 3 14.24 3.63 13.74
N PRO A 4 14.38 2.33 14.08
CA PRO A 4 13.84 1.29 13.20
C PRO A 4 12.32 1.33 13.09
N ILE A 5 11.61 1.77 14.14
CA ILE A 5 10.16 1.95 14.09
C ILE A 5 9.80 3.06 13.11
N LEU A 6 10.49 4.20 13.19
CA LEU A 6 10.25 5.32 12.29
C LEU A 6 10.51 4.95 10.82
N ILE A 7 11.61 4.26 10.56
CA ILE A 7 11.94 3.80 9.20
C ILE A 7 10.84 2.85 8.70
N THR A 8 10.37 1.94 9.55
CA THR A 8 9.29 1.01 9.20
C THR A 8 8.02 1.76 8.81
N ILE A 9 7.61 2.74 9.62
CA ILE A 9 6.40 3.54 9.37
C ILE A 9 6.52 4.29 8.05
N LEU A 10 7.65 4.96 7.80
CA LEU A 10 7.86 5.73 6.58
C LEU A 10 7.85 4.83 5.34
N LEU A 11 8.56 3.71 5.39
CA LEU A 11 8.61 2.78 4.27
C LEU A 11 7.23 2.16 4.01
N ALA A 12 6.53 1.74 5.05
CA ALA A 12 5.20 1.16 4.92
C ALA A 12 4.20 2.16 4.33
N TYR A 13 4.27 3.42 4.76
CA TYR A 13 3.41 4.48 4.22
C TYR A 13 3.70 4.69 2.72
N ILE A 14 4.96 4.74 2.33
CA ILE A 14 5.36 4.92 0.92
C ILE A 14 4.86 3.73 0.09
N LEU A 15 5.04 2.51 0.57
CA LEU A 15 4.54 1.32 -0.12
C LEU A 15 3.02 1.35 -0.26
N GLY A 16 2.32 1.72 0.80
CA GLY A 16 0.87 1.86 0.78
C GLY A 16 0.39 2.92 -0.19
N SER A 17 1.21 3.95 -0.39
CA SER A 17 0.90 5.07 -1.28
C SER A 17 0.97 4.71 -2.76
N ILE A 18 1.44 3.52 -3.12
CA ILE A 18 1.43 3.07 -4.52
C ILE A 18 -0.03 2.92 -4.96
N PRO A 19 -0.54 3.80 -5.83
CA PRO A 19 -1.95 3.80 -6.20
C PRO A 19 -2.20 2.84 -7.36
N SER A 20 -2.18 1.53 -7.08
CA SER A 20 -2.25 0.48 -8.10
C SER A 20 -3.44 0.63 -9.04
N SER A 21 -4.63 0.91 -8.50
CA SER A 21 -5.85 1.07 -9.32
C SER A 21 -5.77 2.27 -10.26
N VAL A 22 -5.20 3.39 -9.78
CA VAL A 22 -5.02 4.59 -10.58
C VAL A 22 -4.02 4.34 -11.70
N TRP A 23 -2.87 3.74 -11.36
CA TRP A 23 -1.83 3.48 -12.35
C TRP A 23 -2.25 2.43 -13.37
N ILE A 24 -2.85 1.32 -12.93
CA ILE A 24 -3.34 0.29 -13.85
C ILE A 24 -4.44 0.86 -14.75
N GLY A 25 -5.38 1.59 -14.19
CA GLY A 25 -6.45 2.20 -14.97
C GLY A 25 -5.94 3.15 -16.03
N LYS A 26 -5.03 4.05 -15.66
CA LYS A 26 -4.48 5.04 -16.59
C LYS A 26 -3.57 4.42 -17.64
N ILE A 27 -2.69 3.49 -17.24
CA ILE A 27 -1.67 2.94 -18.13
C ILE A 27 -2.27 1.94 -19.11
N PHE A 28 -3.13 1.04 -18.64
CA PHE A 28 -3.63 -0.07 -19.47
C PHE A 28 -5.04 0.14 -20.02
N PHE A 29 -5.83 1.04 -19.45
CA PHE A 29 -7.23 1.24 -19.82
C PHE A 29 -7.56 2.69 -20.18
N ASP A 30 -6.60 3.60 -20.03
CA ASP A 30 -6.77 5.04 -20.30
C ASP A 30 -7.94 5.65 -19.50
N VAL A 31 -8.15 5.18 -18.28
CA VAL A 31 -9.24 5.60 -17.41
C VAL A 31 -8.72 5.86 -16.00
N ASP A 32 -9.15 6.96 -15.39
CA ASP A 32 -8.91 7.21 -13.97
C ASP A 32 -10.13 6.73 -13.17
N VAL A 33 -9.95 5.63 -12.44
CA VAL A 33 -11.04 5.01 -11.68
C VAL A 33 -11.64 5.93 -10.62
N ARG A 34 -10.90 6.98 -10.20
CA ARG A 34 -11.40 7.95 -9.23
C ARG A 34 -12.50 8.84 -9.81
N GLU A 35 -12.63 8.89 -11.12
CA GLU A 35 -13.65 9.69 -11.81
C GLU A 35 -14.89 8.88 -12.18
N HIS A 36 -14.96 7.62 -11.76
CA HIS A 36 -16.04 6.70 -12.12
C HIS A 36 -16.54 5.93 -10.91
N GLY A 37 -17.76 5.42 -11.01
CA GLY A 37 -18.39 4.62 -9.97
C GLY A 37 -18.39 5.36 -8.63
N SER A 38 -17.88 4.72 -7.57
CA SER A 38 -17.81 5.34 -6.24
C SER A 38 -16.72 6.41 -6.12
N GLY A 39 -15.84 6.52 -7.10
CA GLY A 39 -14.68 7.40 -7.04
C GLY A 39 -13.55 6.85 -6.16
N ASN A 40 -13.70 5.67 -5.61
CA ASN A 40 -12.70 5.08 -4.74
C ASN A 40 -11.61 4.38 -5.56
N ALA A 41 -10.35 4.61 -5.18
CA ALA A 41 -9.19 3.98 -5.81
C ALA A 41 -8.94 2.59 -5.20
N GLY A 42 -9.92 1.71 -5.27
CA GLY A 42 -9.85 0.36 -4.70
C GLY A 42 -10.30 -0.71 -5.66
N THR A 43 -10.12 -1.97 -5.24
CA THR A 43 -10.44 -3.14 -6.08
C THR A 43 -11.90 -3.17 -6.49
N THR A 44 -12.83 -2.93 -5.55
CA THR A 44 -14.26 -3.01 -5.83
C THR A 44 -14.67 -2.01 -6.91
N ASN A 45 -14.24 -0.75 -6.79
CA ASN A 45 -14.56 0.24 -7.79
C ASN A 45 -13.85 -0.03 -9.11
N THR A 46 -12.64 -0.56 -9.07
CA THR A 46 -11.91 -0.94 -10.28
C THR A 46 -12.64 -2.04 -11.05
N ILE A 47 -13.16 -3.05 -10.35
CA ILE A 47 -13.96 -4.11 -10.97
C ILE A 47 -15.24 -3.51 -11.57
N ARG A 48 -15.90 -2.63 -10.82
CA ARG A 48 -17.16 -1.99 -11.27
C ARG A 48 -16.93 -1.16 -12.53
N THR A 49 -15.82 -0.45 -12.62
CA THR A 49 -15.53 0.48 -13.72
C THR A 49 -14.87 -0.22 -14.91
N LEU A 50 -13.90 -1.10 -14.66
CA LEU A 50 -13.04 -1.68 -15.69
C LEU A 50 -13.12 -3.21 -15.79
N GLY A 51 -13.84 -3.87 -14.87
CA GLY A 51 -13.97 -5.31 -14.87
C GLY A 51 -12.84 -6.03 -14.15
N TYR A 52 -12.91 -7.36 -14.17
CA TYR A 52 -11.96 -8.21 -13.43
C TYR A 52 -10.54 -8.18 -14.02
N LYS A 53 -10.39 -7.88 -15.32
CA LYS A 53 -9.05 -7.79 -15.93
C LYS A 53 -8.19 -6.72 -15.29
N ALA A 54 -8.80 -5.66 -14.78
CA ALA A 54 -8.10 -4.62 -14.03
C ALA A 54 -8.16 -4.87 -12.53
N GLY A 55 -9.31 -5.30 -12.02
CA GLY A 55 -9.53 -5.46 -10.59
C GLY A 55 -8.67 -6.52 -9.94
N ILE A 56 -8.45 -7.66 -10.60
CA ILE A 56 -7.64 -8.74 -10.05
C ILE A 56 -6.17 -8.31 -9.88
N PRO A 57 -5.51 -7.74 -10.90
CA PRO A 57 -4.16 -7.19 -10.70
C PRO A 57 -4.08 -6.15 -9.60
N VAL A 58 -5.06 -5.26 -9.49
CA VAL A 58 -5.11 -4.25 -8.42
C VAL A 58 -5.16 -4.92 -7.06
N PHE A 59 -6.03 -5.90 -6.90
CA PHE A 59 -6.15 -6.65 -5.64
C PHE A 59 -4.83 -7.32 -5.26
N ILE A 60 -4.18 -7.97 -6.23
CA ILE A 60 -2.91 -8.67 -6.00
C ILE A 60 -1.84 -7.68 -5.57
N ILE A 61 -1.71 -6.55 -6.26
CA ILE A 61 -0.70 -5.53 -5.92
C ILE A 61 -0.98 -4.96 -4.54
N ASP A 62 -2.23 -4.67 -4.22
CA ASP A 62 -2.58 -4.12 -2.91
C ASP A 62 -2.30 -5.12 -1.78
N ALA A 63 -2.58 -6.40 -2.00
CA ALA A 63 -2.25 -7.44 -1.03
C ALA A 63 -0.74 -7.59 -0.87
N LEU A 64 0.01 -7.57 -1.98
CA LEU A 64 1.47 -7.72 -1.96
C LEU A 64 2.15 -6.53 -1.30
N LYS A 65 1.69 -5.31 -1.54
CA LYS A 65 2.32 -4.15 -0.88
C LYS A 65 2.14 -4.19 0.63
N GLY A 66 0.99 -4.67 1.11
CA GLY A 66 0.75 -4.86 2.53
C GLY A 66 1.66 -5.94 3.13
N TRP A 67 1.72 -7.10 2.47
CA TRP A 67 2.59 -8.18 2.91
C TRP A 67 4.05 -7.75 2.92
N PHE A 68 4.48 -7.07 1.85
CA PHE A 68 5.87 -6.65 1.71
C PHE A 68 6.27 -5.64 2.79
N ALA A 69 5.38 -4.72 3.14
CA ALA A 69 5.66 -3.75 4.21
C ALA A 69 5.88 -4.43 5.55
N VAL A 70 5.05 -5.42 5.89
CA VAL A 70 5.20 -6.19 7.12
C VAL A 70 6.50 -7.01 7.10
N PHE A 71 6.80 -7.63 5.96
CA PHE A 71 8.06 -8.36 5.78
C PHE A 71 9.27 -7.43 5.98
N MET A 72 9.23 -6.24 5.38
CA MET A 72 10.33 -5.27 5.47
C MET A 72 10.57 -4.77 6.88
N SER A 73 9.56 -4.80 7.75
CA SER A 73 9.76 -4.43 9.16
C SER A 73 10.81 -5.34 9.81
N LYS A 74 10.76 -6.63 9.49
CA LYS A 74 11.75 -7.59 9.98
C LYS A 74 13.13 -7.34 9.40
N VAL A 75 13.21 -7.03 8.12
CA VAL A 75 14.49 -6.70 7.45
C VAL A 75 15.10 -5.45 8.08
N ILE A 76 14.30 -4.42 8.31
CA ILE A 76 14.76 -3.16 8.93
C ILE A 76 15.34 -3.43 10.31
N PHE A 77 14.61 -4.17 11.16
CA PHE A 77 15.09 -4.48 12.50
C PHE A 77 16.33 -5.38 12.47
N GLY A 78 16.53 -6.14 11.40
CA GLY A 78 17.74 -6.93 11.20
C GLY A 78 19.02 -6.10 11.13
N TYR A 79 18.91 -4.83 10.75
CA TYR A 79 20.06 -3.90 10.75
C TYR A 79 20.30 -3.26 12.12
N PHE A 80 19.50 -3.59 13.13
CA PHE A 80 19.60 -3.08 14.49
C PHE A 80 19.62 -4.25 15.46
N PRO A 81 20.67 -5.11 15.41
CA PRO A 81 20.66 -6.40 16.12
C PRO A 81 20.59 -6.27 17.65
N GLU A 82 20.98 -5.13 18.19
CA GLU A 82 20.87 -4.86 19.64
C GLU A 82 19.47 -4.44 20.08
N ILE A 83 18.54 -4.26 19.14
CA ILE A 83 17.17 -3.87 19.43
C ILE A 83 16.25 -5.02 19.07
N GLU A 84 15.53 -5.55 20.06
CA GLU A 84 14.50 -6.55 19.80
C GLU A 84 13.27 -5.90 19.19
N MET A 85 12.74 -6.49 18.11
CA MET A 85 11.56 -5.99 17.46
C MET A 85 10.31 -6.29 18.30
N PRO A 86 9.58 -5.26 18.78
CA PRO A 86 8.32 -5.51 19.46
C PRO A 86 7.28 -6.14 18.54
N ASP A 87 6.42 -6.99 19.09
CA ASP A 87 5.38 -7.66 18.31
C ASP A 87 4.43 -6.67 17.62
N TYR A 88 4.17 -5.52 18.24
CA TYR A 88 3.26 -4.52 17.70
C TYR A 88 3.78 -3.84 16.43
N VAL A 89 5.07 -3.96 16.10
CA VAL A 89 5.64 -3.29 14.92
C VAL A 89 5.01 -3.79 13.64
N GLN A 90 4.68 -5.08 13.57
CA GLN A 90 4.00 -5.64 12.37
C GLN A 90 2.62 -5.01 12.19
N VAL A 91 1.89 -4.81 13.28
CA VAL A 91 0.58 -4.14 13.24
C VAL A 91 0.73 -2.68 12.84
N VAL A 92 1.75 -2.00 13.37
CA VAL A 92 2.04 -0.61 13.02
C VAL A 92 2.37 -0.49 11.52
N ALA A 93 3.19 -1.41 10.99
CA ALA A 93 3.51 -1.43 9.57
C ALA A 93 2.24 -1.61 8.71
N ALA A 94 1.39 -2.55 9.09
CA ALA A 94 0.12 -2.78 8.39
C ALA A 94 -0.77 -1.54 8.41
N ALA A 95 -0.88 -0.88 9.56
CA ALA A 95 -1.66 0.35 9.70
C ALA A 95 -1.10 1.48 8.82
N ALA A 96 0.22 1.62 8.77
CA ALA A 96 0.87 2.63 7.93
C ALA A 96 0.62 2.39 6.43
N VAL A 97 0.60 1.13 6.00
CA VAL A 97 0.23 0.78 4.61
C VAL A 97 -1.21 1.22 4.31
N VAL A 98 -2.13 0.95 5.22
CA VAL A 98 -3.53 1.34 5.05
C VAL A 98 -3.66 2.86 4.95
N ILE A 99 -2.96 3.59 5.82
CA ILE A 99 -2.96 5.06 5.76
C ILE A 99 -2.38 5.54 4.43
N GLY A 100 -1.30 4.94 3.95
CA GLY A 100 -0.74 5.27 2.64
C GLY A 100 -1.71 4.95 1.51
N HIS A 101 -2.46 3.87 1.62
CA HIS A 101 -3.48 3.51 0.63
C HIS A 101 -4.63 4.54 0.60
N ILE A 102 -5.04 5.03 1.77
CA ILE A 102 -6.13 6.03 1.88
C ILE A 102 -5.66 7.42 1.47
N PHE A 103 -4.44 7.80 1.88
CA PHE A 103 -3.86 9.12 1.63
C PHE A 103 -2.54 8.99 0.85
N PRO A 104 -2.58 8.55 -0.42
CA PRO A 104 -1.38 8.25 -1.17
C PRO A 104 -0.63 9.50 -1.63
N VAL A 105 0.64 9.61 -1.23
CA VAL A 105 1.48 10.74 -1.65
C VAL A 105 1.67 10.78 -3.18
N PHE A 106 1.71 9.62 -3.84
CA PHE A 106 1.94 9.55 -5.28
C PHE A 106 0.69 9.86 -6.11
N ALA A 107 -0.47 9.98 -5.50
CA ALA A 107 -1.73 10.28 -6.20
C ALA A 107 -2.34 11.60 -5.74
N GLY A 108 -1.60 12.40 -4.96
CA GLY A 108 -2.03 13.71 -4.50
C GLY A 108 -3.09 13.66 -3.41
N PHE A 109 -3.07 12.56 -2.67
CA PHE A 109 -4.03 12.38 -1.58
C PHE A 109 -5.50 12.30 -2.11
#